data_87c1ee593dfc0aa800f5f5290be16c9b
#
_entry.id   87c1ee593dfc0aa800f5f5290be16c9b
#
_cell.length_a   1.000
_cell.length_b   1.000
_cell.length_c   1.000
_cell.angle_alpha   90.00
_cell.angle_beta   90.00
_cell.angle_gamma   90.00
#
_symmetry.space_group_name_H-M   'P 1'
#
loop_
_entity.id
_entity.type
_entity.pdbx_description
1 polymer ?
#
loop_
_entity_poly.entity_id
_entity_poly.type
_entity_poly.pdbx_seq_one_letter_code
_entity_poly.pdbx_strand_id
1 'polypeptide(L)'
;MRGGGIAGILMIFLLVIVLFIAASCVKIVSQASAYVVESLGKYKGTWATGLHFKVPFIERVAIRVNLKEQVVDFPPQPVITKDNVTMQIDTVVFFQITDPKLFAYGVVNPLMAIENLTATTLRNIIGDLELDETLTSREIINTKMQAALDIATDPWGIKVNRVELKNIMPPAAIQEAMEKQMKAERERREAILIAEGEKKSTILVAEGKKQSAILDAEAEKQAAILRAEAEKEKRIREAEGQAEAILKVQQANADGIRAIKEAGADDAVLTLKSLEALGVLANGKATKIVVPSDLQGLASLATTFKGIVEEQKGPAGKEGQK
;
A
#
# COMPACT_ATOMS: atom_id res chain seq x y z
N MET A 1 19.97 -11.61 -101.20
CA MET A 1 19.84 -10.76 -100.03
C MET A 1 19.00 -11.43 -98.91
N ARG A 2 19.13 -12.70 -98.50
CA ARG A 2 18.39 -13.38 -97.47
C ARG A 2 19.19 -13.80 -96.23
N GLY A 3 20.53 -13.63 -96.26
CA GLY A 3 21.39 -14.05 -95.15
C GLY A 3 21.54 -13.08 -93.98
N GLY A 4 21.26 -11.75 -94.17
CA GLY A 4 21.39 -10.75 -93.11
C GLY A 4 20.31 -10.75 -92.06
N GLY A 5 19.10 -11.18 -92.42
CA GLY A 5 17.99 -11.27 -91.49
C GLY A 5 18.10 -12.40 -90.47
N ILE A 6 18.59 -13.54 -90.90
CA ILE A 6 18.80 -14.73 -90.06
C ILE A 6 19.96 -14.48 -89.06
N ALA A 7 21.06 -13.86 -89.52
CA ALA A 7 22.14 -13.48 -88.64
C ALA A 7 21.76 -12.43 -87.59
N GLY A 8 20.88 -11.48 -87.93
CA GLY A 8 20.34 -10.48 -86.98
C GLY A 8 19.45 -11.12 -85.93
N ILE A 9 18.58 -12.05 -86.30
CA ILE A 9 17.72 -12.81 -85.39
C ILE A 9 18.49 -13.66 -84.42
N LEU A 10 19.55 -14.38 -84.92
CA LEU A 10 20.47 -15.18 -84.08
C LEU A 10 21.20 -14.32 -83.08
N MET A 11 21.69 -13.09 -83.52
CA MET A 11 22.41 -12.16 -82.65
C MET A 11 21.47 -11.62 -81.51
N ILE A 12 20.21 -11.29 -81.83
CA ILE A 12 19.21 -10.84 -80.84
C ILE A 12 18.94 -12.02 -79.87
N PHE A 13 18.71 -13.21 -80.35
CA PHE A 13 18.49 -14.38 -79.52
C PHE A 13 19.64 -14.69 -78.57
N LEU A 14 20.89 -14.59 -79.07
CA LEU A 14 22.09 -14.75 -78.25
C LEU A 14 22.18 -13.64 -77.16
N LEU A 15 21.90 -12.40 -77.54
CA LEU A 15 21.91 -11.28 -76.63
C LEU A 15 20.83 -11.47 -75.47
N VAL A 16 19.65 -11.93 -75.84
CA VAL A 16 18.60 -12.26 -74.85
C VAL A 16 19.04 -13.39 -73.93
N ILE A 17 19.69 -14.43 -74.44
CA ILE A 17 20.26 -15.51 -73.62
C ILE A 17 21.30 -14.99 -72.66
N VAL A 18 22.26 -14.15 -73.15
CA VAL A 18 23.28 -13.55 -72.28
C VAL A 18 22.68 -12.67 -71.22
N LEU A 19 21.67 -11.88 -71.55
CA LEU A 19 20.97 -11.00 -70.60
C LEU A 19 20.18 -11.84 -69.55
N PHE A 20 19.55 -12.92 -69.98
CA PHE A 20 18.86 -13.85 -69.08
C PHE A 20 19.84 -14.57 -68.14
N ILE A 21 20.99 -15.00 -68.63
CA ILE A 21 22.06 -15.60 -67.82
C ILE A 21 22.60 -14.55 -66.82
N ALA A 22 22.86 -13.31 -67.26
CA ALA A 22 23.33 -12.23 -66.40
C ALA A 22 22.34 -11.90 -65.29
N ALA A 23 21.03 -11.83 -65.58
CA ALA A 23 19.98 -11.65 -64.62
C ALA A 23 19.87 -12.81 -63.60
N SER A 24 20.12 -14.06 -64.06
CA SER A 24 20.15 -15.25 -63.22
C SER A 24 21.36 -15.33 -62.28
N CYS A 25 22.45 -14.60 -62.61
CA CYS A 25 23.68 -14.55 -61.80
C CYS A 25 23.50 -13.74 -60.51
N VAL A 26 22.58 -12.78 -60.48
CA VAL A 26 22.39 -11.89 -59.34
C VAL A 26 21.42 -12.48 -58.34
N LYS A 27 21.84 -12.58 -57.10
CA LYS A 27 20.99 -12.98 -55.96
C LYS A 27 21.15 -11.96 -54.83
N ILE A 28 19.98 -11.53 -54.31
CA ILE A 28 19.92 -10.65 -53.18
C ILE A 28 19.55 -11.49 -51.94
N VAL A 29 20.39 -11.41 -50.92
CA VAL A 29 20.14 -12.04 -49.61
C VAL A 29 19.51 -11.00 -48.69
N SER A 30 18.31 -11.30 -48.21
CA SER A 30 17.58 -10.44 -47.29
C SER A 30 18.23 -10.40 -45.92
N GLN A 31 17.93 -9.33 -45.16
CA GLN A 31 18.45 -9.17 -43.80
C GLN A 31 18.02 -10.34 -42.91
N ALA A 32 18.90 -10.71 -41.96
CA ALA A 32 18.71 -11.84 -41.04
C ALA A 32 18.52 -13.19 -41.79
N SER A 33 19.07 -13.34 -42.99
CA SER A 33 19.13 -14.61 -43.72
C SER A 33 20.55 -14.87 -44.16
N ALA A 34 20.91 -16.14 -44.26
CA ALA A 34 22.18 -16.56 -44.85
C ALA A 34 21.93 -17.69 -45.85
N TYR A 35 22.66 -17.68 -46.96
CA TYR A 35 22.53 -18.71 -47.96
C TYR A 35 23.83 -19.53 -48.01
N VAL A 36 23.69 -20.83 -47.81
CA VAL A 36 24.80 -21.77 -48.00
C VAL A 36 24.89 -22.15 -49.46
N VAL A 37 26.07 -21.91 -50.06
CA VAL A 37 26.28 -22.09 -51.48
C VAL A 37 27.28 -23.21 -51.73
N GLU A 38 26.92 -24.10 -52.64
CA GLU A 38 27.71 -25.21 -53.12
C GLU A 38 28.17 -24.95 -54.57
N SER A 39 29.37 -25.37 -54.86
CA SER A 39 29.93 -25.41 -56.21
C SER A 39 30.22 -26.88 -56.55
N LEU A 40 29.53 -27.44 -57.54
CA LEU A 40 29.68 -28.85 -57.95
C LEU A 40 29.56 -29.86 -56.77
N GLY A 41 28.66 -29.57 -55.79
CA GLY A 41 28.48 -30.44 -54.62
C GLY A 41 29.46 -30.17 -53.47
N LYS A 42 30.42 -29.28 -53.61
CA LYS A 42 31.33 -28.89 -52.55
C LYS A 42 30.93 -27.55 -51.95
N TYR A 43 30.95 -27.44 -50.63
CA TYR A 43 30.75 -26.15 -49.93
C TYR A 43 31.73 -25.09 -50.47
N LYS A 44 31.19 -23.99 -50.97
CA LYS A 44 31.96 -22.82 -51.43
C LYS A 44 32.03 -21.73 -50.41
N GLY A 45 30.91 -21.40 -49.77
CA GLY A 45 30.85 -20.33 -48.79
C GLY A 45 29.42 -20.07 -48.35
N THR A 46 29.30 -19.22 -47.32
CA THR A 46 28.03 -18.72 -46.80
C THR A 46 27.89 -17.27 -47.22
N TRP A 47 26.79 -16.94 -47.88
CA TRP A 47 26.47 -15.57 -48.27
C TRP A 47 25.69 -14.89 -47.12
N ALA A 48 26.28 -13.80 -46.63
CA ALA A 48 25.61 -12.90 -45.72
C ALA A 48 24.63 -11.96 -46.45
N THR A 49 23.96 -11.08 -45.72
CA THR A 49 23.06 -10.07 -46.29
C THR A 49 23.72 -9.21 -47.34
N GLY A 50 23.05 -9.00 -48.45
CA GLY A 50 23.54 -8.13 -49.52
C GLY A 50 23.42 -8.74 -50.91
N LEU A 51 24.09 -8.15 -51.87
CA LEU A 51 24.13 -8.56 -53.29
C LEU A 51 25.26 -9.56 -53.49
N HIS A 52 24.92 -10.72 -54.06
CA HIS A 52 25.90 -11.78 -54.38
C HIS A 52 25.75 -12.24 -55.82
N PHE A 53 26.87 -12.63 -56.40
CA PHE A 53 26.93 -13.15 -57.77
C PHE A 53 27.08 -14.66 -57.74
N LYS A 54 26.20 -15.33 -58.45
CA LYS A 54 26.19 -16.79 -58.61
C LYS A 54 26.57 -17.18 -60.02
N VAL A 55 27.47 -18.15 -60.16
CA VAL A 55 27.75 -18.75 -61.47
C VAL A 55 26.64 -19.76 -61.79
N PRO A 56 25.77 -19.48 -62.80
CA PRO A 56 24.71 -20.41 -63.17
C PRO A 56 25.30 -21.75 -63.61
N PHE A 57 24.58 -22.85 -63.38
CA PHE A 57 24.97 -24.24 -63.66
C PHE A 57 26.03 -24.85 -62.72
N ILE A 58 27.01 -24.07 -62.25
CA ILE A 58 28.11 -24.54 -61.38
C ILE A 58 27.74 -24.38 -59.89
N GLU A 59 27.13 -23.26 -59.53
CA GLU A 59 26.80 -22.92 -58.16
C GLU A 59 25.29 -23.06 -57.88
N ARG A 60 24.98 -23.64 -56.75
CA ARG A 60 23.60 -23.70 -56.27
C ARG A 60 23.51 -23.23 -54.82
N VAL A 61 22.40 -22.64 -54.46
CA VAL A 61 22.03 -22.38 -53.07
C VAL A 61 21.51 -23.70 -52.48
N ALA A 62 22.28 -24.30 -51.59
CA ALA A 62 21.93 -25.58 -50.98
C ALA A 62 20.81 -25.38 -49.95
N ILE A 63 20.99 -24.44 -49.02
CA ILE A 63 20.02 -24.15 -47.97
C ILE A 63 19.93 -22.65 -47.76
N ARG A 64 18.70 -22.17 -47.45
CA ARG A 64 18.44 -20.82 -47.01
C ARG A 64 18.17 -20.87 -45.52
N VAL A 65 18.99 -20.21 -44.73
CA VAL A 65 18.94 -20.23 -43.28
C VAL A 65 18.39 -18.90 -42.78
N ASN A 66 17.41 -18.96 -41.89
CA ASN A 66 16.93 -17.80 -41.18
C ASN A 66 17.72 -17.64 -39.88
N LEU A 67 18.35 -16.50 -39.68
CA LEU A 67 19.22 -16.19 -38.53
C LEU A 67 18.42 -15.55 -37.37
N LYS A 68 17.14 -15.28 -37.58
CA LYS A 68 16.27 -14.81 -36.49
C LYS A 68 16.04 -15.93 -35.48
N GLU A 69 15.75 -15.53 -34.24
CA GLU A 69 15.28 -16.47 -33.24
C GLU A 69 14.04 -17.20 -33.74
N GLN A 70 14.05 -18.50 -33.57
CA GLN A 70 12.97 -19.41 -33.96
C GLN A 70 12.43 -20.09 -32.71
N VAL A 71 11.14 -20.37 -32.74
CA VAL A 71 10.42 -21.01 -31.63
C VAL A 71 9.85 -22.32 -32.17
N VAL A 72 10.13 -23.41 -31.48
CA VAL A 72 9.55 -24.72 -31.80
C VAL A 72 8.87 -25.26 -30.56
N ASP A 73 7.62 -25.62 -30.74
CA ASP A 73 6.77 -26.26 -29.75
C ASP A 73 6.83 -27.79 -29.99
N PHE A 74 7.33 -28.53 -29.00
CA PHE A 74 7.43 -29.97 -29.09
C PHE A 74 6.23 -30.61 -28.40
N PRO A 75 5.73 -31.74 -28.96
CA PRO A 75 4.59 -32.43 -28.39
C PRO A 75 4.88 -32.96 -26.99
N PRO A 76 3.83 -33.24 -26.18
CA PRO A 76 3.98 -33.79 -24.84
C PRO A 76 4.82 -35.06 -24.83
N GLN A 77 5.84 -35.10 -24.01
CA GLN A 77 6.75 -36.22 -23.83
C GLN A 77 6.42 -36.95 -22.51
N PRO A 78 6.27 -38.29 -22.54
CA PRO A 78 6.09 -39.06 -21.32
C PRO A 78 7.42 -39.14 -20.56
N VAL A 79 7.39 -38.74 -19.30
CA VAL A 79 8.52 -38.77 -18.35
C VAL A 79 8.10 -39.45 -17.05
N ILE A 80 9.05 -40.00 -16.33
CA ILE A 80 8.82 -40.66 -15.04
C ILE A 80 9.69 -39.94 -14.00
N THR A 81 9.07 -39.51 -12.93
CA THR A 81 9.75 -38.85 -11.81
C THR A 81 10.45 -39.87 -10.89
N LYS A 82 11.30 -39.38 -9.98
CA LYS A 82 12.01 -40.21 -9.00
C LYS A 82 11.06 -41.01 -8.11
N ASP A 83 9.90 -40.47 -7.77
CA ASP A 83 8.82 -41.10 -7.00
C ASP A 83 7.90 -41.98 -7.87
N ASN A 84 8.37 -42.34 -9.08
CA ASN A 84 7.71 -43.27 -10.03
C ASN A 84 6.34 -42.81 -10.53
N VAL A 85 6.11 -41.51 -10.65
CA VAL A 85 4.91 -40.94 -11.26
C VAL A 85 5.17 -40.67 -12.76
N THR A 86 4.35 -41.26 -13.64
CA THR A 86 4.40 -40.98 -15.08
C THR A 86 3.60 -39.70 -15.37
N MET A 87 4.22 -38.73 -16.01
CA MET A 87 3.57 -37.47 -16.40
C MET A 87 3.87 -37.16 -17.87
N GLN A 88 3.10 -36.23 -18.44
CA GLN A 88 3.36 -35.69 -19.77
C GLN A 88 3.77 -34.23 -19.66
N ILE A 89 4.85 -33.87 -20.33
CA ILE A 89 5.41 -32.51 -20.30
C ILE A 89 5.66 -32.03 -21.71
N ASP A 90 5.08 -30.87 -22.05
CA ASP A 90 5.35 -30.16 -23.31
C ASP A 90 6.47 -29.15 -23.09
N THR A 91 7.32 -29.00 -24.10
CA THR A 91 8.43 -28.07 -24.06
C THR A 91 8.44 -27.15 -25.27
N VAL A 92 8.81 -25.90 -25.04
CA VAL A 92 9.04 -24.91 -26.07
C VAL A 92 10.51 -24.51 -26.06
N VAL A 93 11.17 -24.61 -27.19
CA VAL A 93 12.58 -24.27 -27.33
C VAL A 93 12.74 -23.05 -28.23
N PHE A 94 13.43 -22.05 -27.71
CA PHE A 94 13.83 -20.83 -28.41
C PHE A 94 15.28 -20.96 -28.82
N PHE A 95 15.56 -20.93 -30.10
CA PHE A 95 16.89 -21.08 -30.61
C PHE A 95 17.16 -20.16 -31.80
N GLN A 96 18.41 -19.89 -32.07
CA GLN A 96 18.86 -19.19 -33.27
C GLN A 96 20.01 -19.93 -33.91
N ILE A 97 20.14 -19.76 -35.25
CA ILE A 97 21.21 -20.37 -35.99
C ILE A 97 22.39 -19.38 -36.03
N THR A 98 23.50 -19.77 -35.43
CA THR A 98 24.73 -18.97 -35.34
C THR A 98 25.68 -19.28 -36.50
N ASP A 99 25.82 -20.54 -36.89
CA ASP A 99 26.65 -20.94 -38.02
C ASP A 99 25.80 -21.68 -39.08
N PRO A 100 25.45 -21.02 -40.20
CA PRO A 100 24.71 -21.63 -41.29
C PRO A 100 25.37 -22.84 -41.95
N LYS A 101 26.72 -22.93 -41.93
CA LYS A 101 27.46 -24.04 -42.47
C LYS A 101 27.30 -25.30 -41.61
N LEU A 102 27.50 -25.17 -40.31
CA LEU A 102 27.30 -26.26 -39.35
C LEU A 102 25.87 -26.72 -39.35
N PHE A 103 24.90 -25.79 -39.43
CA PHE A 103 23.50 -26.11 -39.55
C PHE A 103 23.15 -26.92 -40.78
N ALA A 104 23.80 -26.60 -41.93
CA ALA A 104 23.55 -27.28 -43.20
C ALA A 104 24.14 -28.67 -43.30
N TYR A 105 25.30 -28.91 -42.68
CA TYR A 105 26.08 -30.12 -42.83
C TYR A 105 26.39 -30.89 -41.55
N GLY A 106 26.12 -30.31 -40.37
CA GLY A 106 26.39 -30.94 -39.08
C GLY A 106 25.44 -32.07 -38.73
N VAL A 107 24.17 -31.94 -39.13
CA VAL A 107 23.14 -32.94 -38.85
C VAL A 107 22.12 -33.00 -39.99
N VAL A 108 21.57 -34.18 -40.26
CA VAL A 108 20.67 -34.37 -41.40
C VAL A 108 19.30 -33.66 -41.18
N ASN A 109 18.78 -33.70 -39.97
CA ASN A 109 17.55 -33.04 -39.64
C ASN A 109 17.69 -32.35 -38.25
N PRO A 110 18.10 -31.06 -38.24
CA PRO A 110 18.39 -30.34 -37.01
C PRO A 110 17.21 -30.27 -36.04
N LEU A 111 15.98 -30.06 -36.54
CA LEU A 111 14.79 -29.92 -35.73
C LEU A 111 14.44 -31.22 -35.01
N MET A 112 14.46 -32.35 -35.75
CA MET A 112 14.22 -33.68 -35.15
C MET A 112 15.32 -34.06 -34.15
N ALA A 113 16.58 -33.64 -34.43
CA ALA A 113 17.68 -33.88 -33.51
C ALA A 113 17.48 -33.10 -32.17
N ILE A 114 17.06 -31.83 -32.25
CA ILE A 114 16.72 -31.02 -31.07
C ILE A 114 15.55 -31.62 -30.32
N GLU A 115 14.51 -32.07 -31.01
CA GLU A 115 13.33 -32.71 -30.40
C GLU A 115 13.74 -33.92 -29.55
N ASN A 116 14.47 -34.87 -30.17
CA ASN A 116 14.91 -36.07 -29.47
C ASN A 116 15.89 -35.78 -28.32
N LEU A 117 16.77 -34.80 -28.52
CA LEU A 117 17.68 -34.36 -27.46
C LEU A 117 16.92 -33.70 -26.31
N THR A 118 15.92 -32.87 -26.62
CA THR A 118 15.04 -32.25 -25.62
C THR A 118 14.29 -33.31 -24.82
N ALA A 119 13.70 -34.31 -25.50
CA ALA A 119 12.98 -35.40 -24.86
C ALA A 119 13.88 -36.24 -23.92
N THR A 120 15.10 -36.56 -24.37
CA THR A 120 16.04 -37.36 -23.55
C THR A 120 16.60 -36.55 -22.38
N THR A 121 16.95 -35.30 -22.60
CA THR A 121 17.43 -34.39 -21.54
C THR A 121 16.35 -34.14 -20.49
N LEU A 122 15.12 -33.87 -20.94
CA LEU A 122 13.95 -33.70 -20.05
C LEU A 122 13.75 -34.95 -19.19
N ARG A 123 13.77 -36.15 -19.80
CA ARG A 123 13.62 -37.42 -19.06
C ARG A 123 14.69 -37.59 -17.98
N ASN A 124 15.94 -37.25 -18.29
CA ASN A 124 17.03 -37.37 -17.34
C ASN A 124 16.84 -36.38 -16.16
N ILE A 125 16.52 -35.12 -16.45
CA ILE A 125 16.37 -34.09 -15.41
C ILE A 125 15.17 -34.39 -14.52
N ILE A 126 14.03 -34.79 -15.09
CA ILE A 126 12.81 -35.11 -14.33
C ILE A 126 12.97 -36.41 -13.55
N GLY A 127 13.73 -37.40 -14.08
CA GLY A 127 14.01 -38.65 -13.37
C GLY A 127 14.77 -38.49 -12.04
N ASP A 128 15.47 -37.39 -11.86
CA ASP A 128 16.18 -37.04 -10.64
C ASP A 128 15.32 -36.24 -9.64
N LEU A 129 14.13 -35.80 -10.04
CA LEU A 129 13.24 -34.94 -9.25
C LEU A 129 11.98 -35.67 -8.80
N GLU A 130 11.44 -35.29 -7.65
CA GLU A 130 10.13 -35.71 -7.19
C GLU A 130 9.02 -34.90 -7.88
N LEU A 131 7.76 -35.38 -7.85
CA LEU A 131 6.63 -34.73 -8.49
C LEU A 131 6.47 -33.29 -8.01
N ASP A 132 6.48 -33.06 -6.71
CA ASP A 132 6.29 -31.73 -6.13
C ASP A 132 7.44 -30.77 -6.51
N GLU A 133 8.68 -31.28 -6.57
CA GLU A 133 9.82 -30.52 -7.06
C GLU A 133 9.70 -30.16 -8.52
N THR A 134 9.20 -31.09 -9.36
CA THR A 134 8.99 -30.84 -10.78
C THR A 134 7.95 -29.74 -11.03
N LEU A 135 6.90 -29.68 -10.21
CA LEU A 135 5.85 -28.66 -10.32
C LEU A 135 6.30 -27.28 -9.84
N THR A 136 7.16 -27.23 -8.81
CA THR A 136 7.57 -25.98 -8.16
C THR A 136 8.86 -25.39 -8.71
N SER A 137 9.78 -26.24 -9.24
CA SER A 137 11.14 -25.83 -9.65
C SER A 137 11.31 -25.67 -11.16
N ARG A 138 10.28 -25.20 -11.86
CA ARG A 138 10.30 -25.03 -13.32
C ARG A 138 11.49 -24.22 -13.83
N GLU A 139 11.85 -23.17 -13.13
CA GLU A 139 12.98 -22.28 -13.52
C GLU A 139 14.32 -23.02 -13.47
N ILE A 140 14.53 -23.86 -12.47
CA ILE A 140 15.73 -24.68 -12.34
C ILE A 140 15.81 -25.71 -13.47
N ILE A 141 14.67 -26.34 -13.80
CA ILE A 141 14.59 -27.32 -14.89
C ILE A 141 14.87 -26.62 -16.22
N ASN A 142 14.24 -25.49 -16.51
CA ASN A 142 14.46 -24.68 -17.71
C ASN A 142 15.93 -24.32 -17.88
N THR A 143 16.59 -23.86 -16.82
CA THR A 143 18.02 -23.50 -16.85
C THR A 143 18.91 -24.72 -17.11
N LYS A 144 18.67 -25.84 -16.44
CA LYS A 144 19.42 -27.09 -16.67
C LYS A 144 19.23 -27.63 -18.08
N MET A 145 17.99 -27.59 -18.58
CA MET A 145 17.69 -27.99 -19.96
C MET A 145 18.39 -27.09 -20.97
N GLN A 146 18.29 -25.78 -20.81
CA GLN A 146 18.94 -24.81 -21.69
C GLN A 146 20.45 -25.05 -21.75
N ALA A 147 21.13 -25.19 -20.61
CA ALA A 147 22.56 -25.44 -20.56
C ALA A 147 22.96 -26.76 -21.24
N ALA A 148 22.21 -27.83 -21.01
CA ALA A 148 22.51 -29.13 -21.62
C ALA A 148 22.25 -29.13 -23.12
N LEU A 149 21.17 -28.49 -23.58
CA LEU A 149 20.85 -28.39 -24.99
C LEU A 149 21.82 -27.50 -25.74
N ASP A 150 22.20 -26.34 -25.19
CA ASP A 150 23.15 -25.39 -25.80
C ASP A 150 24.49 -26.07 -26.10
N ILE A 151 25.04 -26.77 -25.10
CA ILE A 151 26.30 -27.55 -25.29
C ILE A 151 26.16 -28.60 -26.39
N ALA A 152 25.05 -29.31 -26.42
CA ALA A 152 24.87 -30.41 -27.38
C ALA A 152 24.54 -29.92 -28.80
N THR A 153 23.97 -28.73 -28.99
CA THR A 153 23.59 -28.16 -30.29
C THR A 153 24.66 -27.25 -30.88
N ASP A 154 25.65 -26.84 -30.11
CA ASP A 154 26.79 -26.01 -30.59
C ASP A 154 27.52 -26.60 -31.81
N PRO A 155 27.83 -27.92 -31.87
CA PRO A 155 28.43 -28.56 -33.05
C PRO A 155 27.56 -28.47 -34.31
N TRP A 156 26.28 -28.20 -34.18
CA TRP A 156 25.31 -28.03 -35.28
C TRP A 156 25.13 -26.56 -35.67
N GLY A 157 25.85 -25.64 -35.02
CA GLY A 157 25.75 -24.20 -35.27
C GLY A 157 24.42 -23.62 -34.83
N ILE A 158 23.79 -24.22 -33.80
CA ILE A 158 22.54 -23.80 -33.23
C ILE A 158 22.81 -23.38 -31.80
N LYS A 159 22.35 -22.18 -31.43
CA LYS A 159 22.38 -21.69 -30.05
C LYS A 159 20.99 -21.74 -29.44
N VAL A 160 20.86 -22.40 -28.32
CA VAL A 160 19.63 -22.44 -27.57
C VAL A 160 19.60 -21.28 -26.58
N ASN A 161 18.74 -20.30 -26.83
CA ASN A 161 18.63 -19.11 -26.00
C ASN A 161 17.83 -19.39 -24.73
N ARG A 162 16.71 -20.13 -24.86
CA ARG A 162 15.80 -20.40 -23.76
C ARG A 162 15.00 -21.69 -24.02
N VAL A 163 14.71 -22.40 -22.94
CA VAL A 163 13.82 -23.55 -22.94
C VAL A 163 12.75 -23.31 -21.89
N GLU A 164 11.51 -23.61 -22.20
CA GLU A 164 10.41 -23.46 -21.27
C GLU A 164 9.51 -24.70 -21.25
N LEU A 165 9.17 -25.10 -20.03
CA LEU A 165 8.12 -26.12 -19.80
C LEU A 165 6.76 -25.43 -19.90
N LYS A 166 5.95 -25.86 -20.86
CA LYS A 166 4.62 -25.28 -21.14
C LYS A 166 3.59 -25.86 -20.18
N ASN A 167 3.29 -27.13 -20.29
CA ASN A 167 2.34 -27.84 -19.44
C ASN A 167 3.03 -29.03 -18.77
N ILE A 168 2.69 -29.26 -17.51
CA ILE A 168 3.09 -30.46 -16.77
C ILE A 168 1.78 -31.14 -16.36
N MET A 169 1.51 -32.30 -16.94
CA MET A 169 0.25 -33.01 -16.77
C MET A 169 0.48 -34.34 -16.04
N PRO A 170 0.29 -34.38 -14.72
CA PRO A 170 0.30 -35.63 -13.97
C PRO A 170 -0.95 -36.46 -14.30
N PRO A 171 -0.97 -37.77 -13.97
CA PRO A 171 -2.16 -38.60 -14.11
C PRO A 171 -3.36 -38.04 -13.35
N ALA A 172 -4.56 -38.21 -13.89
CA ALA A 172 -5.79 -37.62 -13.32
C ALA A 172 -6.03 -38.05 -11.86
N ALA A 173 -5.72 -39.29 -11.50
CA ALA A 173 -5.87 -39.75 -10.12
C ALA A 173 -4.98 -39.03 -9.12
N ILE A 174 -3.77 -38.68 -9.52
CA ILE A 174 -2.82 -37.90 -8.69
C ILE A 174 -3.26 -36.45 -8.62
N GLN A 175 -3.69 -35.86 -9.74
CA GLN A 175 -4.22 -34.51 -9.77
C GLN A 175 -5.43 -34.35 -8.83
N GLU A 176 -6.38 -35.26 -8.85
CA GLU A 176 -7.54 -35.26 -7.93
C GLU A 176 -7.11 -35.41 -6.46
N ALA A 177 -6.12 -36.24 -6.16
CA ALA A 177 -5.60 -36.41 -4.81
C ALA A 177 -4.91 -35.13 -4.33
N MET A 178 -4.08 -34.50 -5.15
CA MET A 178 -3.42 -33.21 -4.86
C MET A 178 -4.43 -32.08 -4.69
N GLU A 179 -5.47 -32.01 -5.53
CA GLU A 179 -6.52 -30.99 -5.39
C GLU A 179 -7.25 -31.14 -4.05
N LYS A 180 -7.59 -32.36 -3.64
CA LYS A 180 -8.22 -32.64 -2.34
C LYS A 180 -7.31 -32.27 -1.18
N GLN A 181 -6.03 -32.65 -1.27
CA GLN A 181 -5.03 -32.30 -0.25
C GLN A 181 -4.84 -30.79 -0.14
N MET A 182 -4.68 -30.10 -1.27
CA MET A 182 -4.51 -28.65 -1.30
C MET A 182 -5.75 -27.91 -0.77
N LYS A 183 -6.94 -28.41 -1.09
CA LYS A 183 -8.19 -27.87 -0.56
C LYS A 183 -8.24 -28.00 0.96
N ALA A 184 -7.98 -29.20 1.49
CA ALA A 184 -7.95 -29.41 2.95
C ALA A 184 -6.90 -28.55 3.67
N GLU A 185 -5.71 -28.41 3.06
CA GLU A 185 -4.66 -27.55 3.63
C GLU A 185 -5.04 -26.06 3.61
N ARG A 186 -5.70 -25.58 2.54
CA ARG A 186 -6.24 -24.22 2.48
C ARG A 186 -7.32 -23.98 3.53
N GLU A 187 -8.27 -24.90 3.66
CA GLU A 187 -9.33 -24.84 4.67
C GLU A 187 -8.72 -24.81 6.10
N ARG A 188 -7.70 -25.63 6.35
CA ARG A 188 -6.98 -25.64 7.63
C ARG A 188 -6.29 -24.31 7.91
N ARG A 189 -5.59 -23.75 6.91
CA ARG A 189 -4.91 -22.44 7.04
C ARG A 189 -5.92 -21.32 7.22
N GLU A 190 -7.03 -21.35 6.49
CA GLU A 190 -8.11 -20.38 6.64
C GLU A 190 -8.67 -20.38 8.05
N ALA A 191 -8.98 -21.58 8.60
CA ALA A 191 -9.48 -21.70 9.98
C ALA A 191 -8.49 -21.17 11.02
N ILE A 192 -7.19 -21.44 10.84
CA ILE A 192 -6.14 -20.90 11.73
C ILE A 192 -6.08 -19.38 11.64
N LEU A 193 -6.06 -18.81 10.43
CA LEU A 193 -5.98 -17.36 10.22
C LEU A 193 -7.20 -16.63 10.79
N ILE A 194 -8.41 -17.21 10.64
CA ILE A 194 -9.63 -16.67 11.23
C ILE A 194 -9.53 -16.67 12.75
N ALA A 195 -9.14 -17.80 13.37
CA ALA A 195 -9.00 -17.91 14.81
C ALA A 195 -7.92 -16.97 15.39
N GLU A 196 -6.80 -16.82 14.70
CA GLU A 196 -5.76 -15.86 15.07
C GLU A 196 -6.24 -14.42 14.92
N GLY A 197 -7.01 -14.13 13.86
CA GLY A 197 -7.62 -12.82 13.61
C GLY A 197 -8.62 -12.45 14.72
N GLU A 198 -9.51 -13.37 15.09
CA GLU A 198 -10.46 -13.19 16.18
C GLU A 198 -9.76 -12.99 17.53
N LYS A 199 -8.73 -13.79 17.80
CA LYS A 199 -7.91 -13.63 19.01
C LYS A 199 -7.25 -12.26 19.08
N LYS A 200 -6.59 -11.83 18.00
CA LYS A 200 -5.95 -10.50 17.93
C LYS A 200 -6.97 -9.38 18.06
N SER A 201 -8.11 -9.50 17.37
CA SER A 201 -9.20 -8.54 17.46
C SER A 201 -9.71 -8.40 18.90
N THR A 202 -9.97 -9.52 19.57
CA THR A 202 -10.44 -9.53 20.97
C THR A 202 -9.42 -8.89 21.92
N ILE A 203 -8.14 -9.19 21.76
CA ILE A 203 -7.06 -8.59 22.55
C ILE A 203 -7.02 -7.08 22.32
N LEU A 204 -6.99 -6.62 21.06
CA LEU A 204 -6.93 -5.20 20.73
C LEU A 204 -8.17 -4.42 21.26
N VAL A 205 -9.36 -5.02 21.17
CA VAL A 205 -10.58 -4.42 21.74
C VAL A 205 -10.49 -4.33 23.27
N ALA A 206 -9.97 -5.36 23.92
CA ALA A 206 -9.81 -5.36 25.38
C ALA A 206 -8.74 -4.34 25.83
N GLU A 207 -7.63 -4.25 25.11
CA GLU A 207 -6.58 -3.24 25.36
C GLU A 207 -7.11 -1.82 25.12
N GLY A 208 -7.87 -1.61 24.03
CA GLY A 208 -8.51 -0.33 23.74
C GLY A 208 -9.47 0.11 24.84
N LYS A 209 -10.32 -0.81 25.32
CA LYS A 209 -11.21 -0.54 26.45
C LYS A 209 -10.46 -0.22 27.73
N LYS A 210 -9.38 -0.98 28.04
CA LYS A 210 -8.54 -0.71 29.19
C LYS A 210 -7.89 0.67 29.09
N GLN A 211 -7.35 1.01 27.93
CA GLN A 211 -6.70 2.30 27.71
C GLN A 211 -7.71 3.46 27.81
N SER A 212 -8.89 3.29 27.22
CA SER A 212 -9.97 4.28 27.35
C SER A 212 -10.34 4.51 28.82
N ALA A 213 -10.57 3.44 29.59
CA ALA A 213 -10.90 3.55 31.01
C ALA A 213 -9.80 4.23 31.85
N ILE A 214 -8.54 3.99 31.54
CA ILE A 214 -7.42 4.67 32.19
C ILE A 214 -7.43 6.16 31.85
N LEU A 215 -7.58 6.53 30.58
CA LEU A 215 -7.63 7.92 30.14
C LEU A 215 -8.83 8.67 30.72
N ASP A 216 -9.99 8.02 30.79
CA ASP A 216 -11.20 8.58 31.40
C ASP A 216 -10.98 8.85 32.89
N ALA A 217 -10.39 7.90 33.62
CA ALA A 217 -10.08 8.07 35.04
C ALA A 217 -9.01 9.15 35.30
N GLU A 218 -8.01 9.26 34.44
CA GLU A 218 -7.01 10.33 34.51
C GLU A 218 -7.62 11.69 34.22
N ALA A 219 -8.48 11.78 33.19
CA ALA A 219 -9.19 13.01 32.86
C ALA A 219 -10.10 13.47 34.00
N GLU A 220 -10.84 12.55 34.64
CA GLU A 220 -11.69 12.82 35.78
C GLU A 220 -10.88 13.30 37.00
N LYS A 221 -9.75 12.64 37.27
CA LYS A 221 -8.81 13.08 38.31
C LYS A 221 -8.28 14.48 38.07
N GLN A 222 -7.83 14.77 36.85
CA GLN A 222 -7.33 16.11 36.49
C GLN A 222 -8.43 17.16 36.58
N ALA A 223 -9.65 16.84 36.10
CA ALA A 223 -10.79 17.75 36.22
C ALA A 223 -11.13 18.04 37.68
N ALA A 224 -11.08 17.04 38.57
CA ALA A 224 -11.31 17.21 40.00
C ALA A 224 -10.23 18.10 40.66
N ILE A 225 -8.97 17.90 40.32
CA ILE A 225 -7.85 18.73 40.81
C ILE A 225 -8.03 20.17 40.38
N LEU A 226 -8.28 20.41 39.08
CA LEU A 226 -8.46 21.76 38.52
C LEU A 226 -9.68 22.48 39.13
N ARG A 227 -10.79 21.74 39.40
CA ARG A 227 -11.95 22.31 40.09
C ARG A 227 -11.63 22.69 41.53
N ALA A 228 -10.89 21.84 42.24
CA ALA A 228 -10.46 22.14 43.62
C ALA A 228 -9.50 23.33 43.70
N GLU A 229 -8.56 23.44 42.76
CA GLU A 229 -7.65 24.58 42.65
C GLU A 229 -8.40 25.89 42.30
N ALA A 230 -9.33 25.82 41.36
CA ALA A 230 -10.13 26.98 40.98
C ALA A 230 -11.04 27.45 42.16
N GLU A 231 -11.59 26.53 42.93
CA GLU A 231 -12.40 26.85 44.11
C GLU A 231 -11.55 27.43 45.23
N LYS A 232 -10.35 26.90 45.45
CA LYS A 232 -9.36 27.49 46.39
C LYS A 232 -8.97 28.91 45.99
N GLU A 233 -8.64 29.13 44.74
CA GLU A 233 -8.26 30.44 44.25
C GLU A 233 -9.42 31.43 44.33
N LYS A 234 -10.64 31.01 44.01
CA LYS A 234 -11.85 31.79 44.15
C LYS A 234 -12.05 32.24 45.62
N ARG A 235 -11.97 31.29 46.59
CA ARG A 235 -12.09 31.60 48.00
C ARG A 235 -11.03 32.56 48.50
N ILE A 236 -9.78 32.41 48.04
CA ILE A 236 -8.68 33.35 48.40
C ILE A 236 -9.00 34.75 47.86
N ARG A 237 -9.35 34.87 46.56
CA ARG A 237 -9.68 36.19 45.98
C ARG A 237 -10.94 36.81 46.60
N GLU A 238 -11.95 36.03 46.94
CA GLU A 238 -13.13 36.51 47.68
C GLU A 238 -12.71 37.04 49.07
N ALA A 239 -11.88 36.30 49.82
CA ALA A 239 -11.42 36.68 51.13
C ALA A 239 -10.50 37.96 51.06
N GLU A 240 -9.60 38.02 50.08
CA GLU A 240 -8.77 39.20 49.83
C GLU A 240 -9.66 40.43 49.49
N GLY A 241 -10.61 40.24 48.58
CA GLY A 241 -11.56 41.31 48.22
C GLY A 241 -12.40 41.78 49.39
N GLN A 242 -12.85 40.87 50.27
CA GLN A 242 -13.56 41.22 51.51
C GLN A 242 -12.64 41.96 52.49
N ALA A 243 -11.42 41.49 52.70
CA ALA A 243 -10.45 42.13 53.56
C ALA A 243 -10.12 43.58 53.09
N GLU A 244 -9.92 43.75 51.79
CA GLU A 244 -9.67 45.07 51.19
C GLU A 244 -10.88 45.99 51.28
N ALA A 245 -12.10 45.45 51.07
CA ALA A 245 -13.33 46.19 51.23
C ALA A 245 -13.53 46.68 52.69
N ILE A 246 -13.31 45.78 53.66
CA ILE A 246 -13.39 46.10 55.08
C ILE A 246 -12.37 47.18 55.45
N LEU A 247 -11.14 47.02 54.96
CA LEU A 247 -10.04 47.96 55.21
C LEU A 247 -10.37 49.37 54.66
N LYS A 248 -10.88 49.44 53.43
CA LYS A 248 -11.34 50.69 52.81
C LYS A 248 -12.49 51.35 53.55
N VAL A 249 -13.45 50.54 53.99
CA VAL A 249 -14.61 51.03 54.80
C VAL A 249 -14.10 51.57 56.15
N GLN A 250 -13.19 50.87 56.84
CA GLN A 250 -12.65 51.31 58.09
C GLN A 250 -11.79 52.57 57.95
N GLN A 251 -11.02 52.67 56.88
CA GLN A 251 -10.28 53.89 56.57
C GLN A 251 -11.23 55.07 56.34
N ALA A 252 -12.24 54.88 55.47
CA ALA A 252 -13.24 55.90 55.20
C ALA A 252 -13.97 56.36 56.50
N ASN A 253 -14.31 55.39 57.37
CA ASN A 253 -14.91 55.70 58.69
C ASN A 253 -13.92 56.50 59.59
N ALA A 254 -12.63 56.09 59.63
CA ALA A 254 -11.64 56.79 60.42
C ALA A 254 -11.39 58.22 59.90
N ASP A 255 -11.35 58.39 58.57
CA ASP A 255 -11.22 59.70 57.94
C ASP A 255 -12.49 60.58 58.20
N GLY A 256 -13.65 59.99 58.15
CA GLY A 256 -14.90 60.65 58.54
C GLY A 256 -14.93 61.05 59.96
N ILE A 257 -14.44 60.25 60.91
CA ILE A 257 -14.31 60.64 62.36
C ILE A 257 -13.25 61.74 62.56
N ARG A 258 -12.14 61.66 61.80
CA ARG A 258 -11.10 62.77 61.87
C ARG A 258 -11.67 64.09 61.36
N ALA A 259 -12.39 64.04 60.22
CA ALA A 259 -13.02 65.26 59.69
C ALA A 259 -14.04 65.88 60.64
N ILE A 260 -14.81 65.04 61.34
CA ILE A 260 -15.76 65.51 62.38
C ILE A 260 -14.98 66.14 63.56
N LYS A 261 -13.89 65.56 64.01
CA LYS A 261 -13.05 66.05 65.09
C LYS A 261 -12.40 67.35 64.70
N GLU A 262 -11.90 67.52 63.49
CA GLU A 262 -11.24 68.78 63.00
C GLU A 262 -12.23 69.91 62.77
N ALA A 263 -13.51 69.59 62.46
CA ALA A 263 -14.58 70.57 62.27
C ALA A 263 -15.10 71.15 63.59
N GLY A 264 -14.57 70.76 64.76
CA GLY A 264 -14.99 71.28 66.07
C GLY A 264 -16.34 70.75 66.44
N ALA A 265 -16.41 69.51 67.00
CA ALA A 265 -17.65 68.81 67.29
C ALA A 265 -18.39 69.57 68.46
N ASP A 266 -19.44 70.31 68.12
CA ASP A 266 -20.41 70.85 69.04
C ASP A 266 -21.40 69.79 69.47
N ASP A 267 -22.02 69.95 70.64
CA ASP A 267 -23.01 69.05 71.24
C ASP A 267 -24.18 68.68 70.26
N ALA A 268 -24.49 69.62 69.32
CA ALA A 268 -25.47 69.43 68.25
C ALA A 268 -25.09 68.33 67.22
N VAL A 269 -23.78 68.24 66.90
CA VAL A 269 -23.23 67.24 65.94
C VAL A 269 -23.16 65.89 66.59
N LEU A 270 -22.85 65.79 67.87
CA LEU A 270 -22.90 64.51 68.64
C LEU A 270 -24.35 63.93 68.78
N THR A 271 -25.31 64.86 69.01
CA THR A 271 -26.73 64.47 69.05
C THR A 271 -27.19 64.00 67.66
N LEU A 272 -26.82 64.62 66.59
CA LEU A 272 -27.18 64.18 65.20
C LEU A 272 -26.59 62.85 64.89
N LYS A 273 -25.29 62.58 65.26
CA LYS A 273 -24.67 61.25 65.08
C LYS A 273 -25.26 60.17 65.97
N SER A 274 -25.70 60.50 67.14
CA SER A 274 -26.39 59.53 68.00
C SER A 274 -27.76 59.11 67.44
N LEU A 275 -28.51 60.08 66.86
CA LEU A 275 -29.73 59.80 66.10
C LEU A 275 -29.54 58.95 64.82
N GLU A 276 -28.45 59.21 64.11
CA GLU A 276 -28.10 58.40 62.92
C GLU A 276 -27.77 56.96 63.38
N ALA A 277 -27.00 56.79 64.44
CA ALA A 277 -26.65 55.48 65.00
C ALA A 277 -27.90 54.72 65.49
N LEU A 278 -28.88 55.46 66.09
CA LEU A 278 -30.19 54.92 66.47
C LEU A 278 -31.02 54.50 65.23
N GLY A 279 -30.97 55.24 64.15
CA GLY A 279 -31.62 54.93 62.89
C GLY A 279 -31.09 53.62 62.25
N VAL A 280 -29.78 53.41 62.33
CA VAL A 280 -29.09 52.16 61.84
C VAL A 280 -29.46 50.97 62.70
N LEU A 281 -29.58 51.16 64.05
CA LEU A 281 -30.04 50.14 64.97
C LEU A 281 -31.54 49.78 64.76
N ALA A 282 -32.37 50.77 64.45
CA ALA A 282 -33.76 50.56 64.16
C ALA A 282 -34.06 49.79 62.88
N ASN A 283 -33.15 49.88 61.91
CA ASN A 283 -33.22 49.12 60.61
C ASN A 283 -32.57 47.73 60.66
N GLY A 284 -31.98 47.39 61.83
CA GLY A 284 -31.37 46.06 62.03
C GLY A 284 -32.46 45.00 62.26
N LYS A 285 -32.25 43.81 61.69
CA LYS A 285 -33.16 42.64 61.86
C LYS A 285 -33.15 41.99 63.26
N ALA A 286 -32.62 42.68 64.26
CA ALA A 286 -32.55 42.13 65.63
C ALA A 286 -33.82 42.40 66.43
N THR A 287 -34.42 41.35 67.02
CA THR A 287 -35.66 41.38 67.79
C THR A 287 -35.55 41.89 69.27
N LYS A 288 -34.36 42.17 69.72
CA LYS A 288 -34.11 42.71 71.06
C LYS A 288 -33.08 43.87 70.94
N ILE A 289 -33.55 45.07 71.30
CA ILE A 289 -32.73 46.27 71.40
C ILE A 289 -32.56 46.59 72.87
N VAL A 290 -31.34 46.52 73.40
CA VAL A 290 -31.06 47.01 74.78
C VAL A 290 -30.57 48.46 74.59
N VAL A 291 -31.38 49.40 75.07
CA VAL A 291 -31.08 50.85 75.03
C VAL A 291 -30.57 51.26 76.41
N PRO A 292 -29.40 51.91 76.51
CA PRO A 292 -28.94 52.48 77.79
C PRO A 292 -29.94 53.53 78.33
N SER A 293 -30.02 53.64 79.64
CA SER A 293 -30.99 54.49 80.34
C SER A 293 -30.96 55.96 79.99
N ASP A 294 -29.78 56.46 79.54
CA ASP A 294 -29.61 57.85 79.20
C ASP A 294 -30.19 58.28 77.84
N LEU A 295 -30.66 57.33 77.06
CA LEU A 295 -31.28 57.57 75.76
C LEU A 295 -32.78 57.24 75.72
N GLN A 296 -33.40 56.88 76.86
CA GLN A 296 -34.80 56.52 76.93
C GLN A 296 -35.80 57.64 76.53
N GLY A 297 -35.41 58.91 76.70
CA GLY A 297 -36.19 60.05 76.25
C GLY A 297 -36.29 60.20 74.70
N LEU A 298 -35.29 59.76 74.00
CA LEU A 298 -35.28 59.79 72.50
C LEU A 298 -35.88 58.52 71.89
N ALA A 299 -35.81 57.36 72.58
CA ALA A 299 -36.38 56.10 72.11
C ALA A 299 -37.94 56.11 72.15
N SER A 300 -38.56 56.86 73.06
CA SER A 300 -39.98 57.02 73.14
C SER A 300 -40.61 57.77 71.97
N LEU A 301 -39.85 58.73 71.38
CA LEU A 301 -40.26 59.46 70.17
C LEU A 301 -40.17 58.57 68.88
N ALA A 302 -39.22 57.65 68.82
CA ALA A 302 -39.03 56.73 67.64
C ALA A 302 -40.13 55.65 67.58
N THR A 303 -40.66 55.22 68.75
CA THR A 303 -41.76 54.23 68.85
C THR A 303 -43.13 54.81 68.47
N THR A 304 -43.35 56.09 68.72
CA THR A 304 -44.60 56.78 68.28
C THR A 304 -44.64 57.01 66.78
N PHE A 305 -43.52 57.21 66.13
CA PHE A 305 -43.47 57.31 64.67
C PHE A 305 -43.68 55.95 63.94
N LYS A 306 -43.27 54.82 64.54
CA LYS A 306 -43.44 53.50 63.95
C LYS A 306 -44.92 53.07 63.95
N GLY A 307 -45.68 53.47 64.93
CA GLY A 307 -47.10 53.18 64.97
C GLY A 307 -47.94 53.83 63.86
N ILE A 308 -47.47 54.96 63.31
CA ILE A 308 -48.16 55.70 62.25
C ILE A 308 -47.94 55.09 60.87
N VAL A 309 -46.82 54.38 60.70
CA VAL A 309 -46.44 53.77 59.34
C VAL A 309 -47.02 52.37 59.14
N GLU A 310 -47.39 51.66 60.23
CA GLU A 310 -47.88 50.28 60.13
C GLU A 310 -49.35 50.14 59.82
N GLU A 311 -50.15 51.23 59.91
CA GLU A 311 -51.61 51.25 59.69
C GLU A 311 -51.97 51.35 58.14
N GLN A 312 -51.03 51.35 57.23
CA GLN A 312 -51.28 51.49 55.80
C GLN A 312 -50.96 50.24 54.90
N LYS A 313 -50.89 49.02 55.50
CA LYS A 313 -50.78 47.79 54.65
C LYS A 313 -51.79 46.74 55.16
N GLY A 314 -52.97 46.85 54.66
CA GLY A 314 -54.03 45.83 54.74
C GLY A 314 -53.80 44.68 53.74
N PRO A 315 -54.55 43.59 53.88
CA PRO A 315 -54.13 42.25 53.39
C PRO A 315 -54.65 41.92 51.98
N ALA A 316 -53.87 41.19 51.26
CA ALA A 316 -54.32 40.34 50.12
C ALA A 316 -53.23 39.36 49.85
N GLY A 317 -53.41 38.09 49.72
CA GLY A 317 -54.43 37.22 49.34
C GLY A 317 -53.79 35.87 49.09
N LYS A 318 -54.37 34.81 49.62
CA LYS A 318 -53.98 33.39 49.28
C LYS A 318 -54.49 33.03 47.91
N GLU A 319 -53.74 32.14 47.27
CA GLU A 319 -54.17 31.11 46.34
C GLU A 319 -52.93 30.85 45.41
N GLY A 320 -52.52 29.65 45.09
CA GLY A 320 -53.04 28.32 45.13
C GLY A 320 -52.14 27.45 44.28
N GLN A 321 -51.94 26.26 44.75
CA GLN A 321 -51.77 24.97 44.06
C GLN A 321 -51.53 24.95 42.53
N LYS A 322 -50.49 24.42 42.08
CA LYS A 322 -50.37 23.02 41.64
C LYS A 322 -48.92 22.69 41.33
#